data_e79673c7521ce7ef66b66d4a9d6794fe
#
_entry.id   e79673c7521ce7ef66b66d4a9d6794fe
#
_cell.length_a   1.000
_cell.length_b   1.000
_cell.length_c   1.000
_cell.angle_alpha   90.00
_cell.angle_beta   90.00
_cell.angle_gamma   90.00
#
_symmetry.space_group_name_H-M   'P 1'
#
loop_
_entity.id
_entity.type
_entity.pdbx_description
1 polymer ?
#
loop_
_entity_poly.entity_id
_entity_poly.type
_entity_poly.pdbx_seq_one_letter_code
_entity_poly.pdbx_strand_id
1 'polypeptide(L)'
;MGYGSIGKRHTDNLLNIGKLEIIVYSKNKESFKLVKKGVKICTSFEDALKEKPDISIICNETSFHVDTAIKLAKINSHLFIEKPLSHSLVNLTKLLKIVKRKKLITMVGCNMRFHDGIKSIKK
;
A
#
# COMPACT_ATOMS: atom_id res chain seq x y z
N MET A 1 4.05 -0.13 -2.63
CA MET A 1 5.16 0.39 -1.81
C MET A 1 5.80 -0.74 -1.01
N GLY A 2 7.04 -1.15 -1.37
CA GLY A 2 7.70 -2.34 -0.85
C GLY A 2 7.40 -3.60 -1.68
N TYR A 3 8.44 -4.42 -1.93
CA TYR A 3 8.34 -5.67 -2.69
C TYR A 3 8.99 -6.82 -1.92
N GLY A 4 8.64 -6.94 -0.63
CA GLY A 4 8.87 -8.12 0.20
C GLY A 4 7.81 -9.20 -0.07
N SER A 5 7.71 -10.23 0.77
CA SER A 5 6.75 -11.35 0.59
C SER A 5 5.30 -10.88 0.41
N ILE A 6 4.84 -9.94 1.25
CA ILE A 6 3.47 -9.43 1.18
C ILE A 6 3.26 -8.52 -0.03
N GLY A 7 4.24 -7.68 -0.36
CA GLY A 7 4.20 -6.84 -1.56
C GLY A 7 4.15 -7.65 -2.85
N LYS A 8 4.89 -8.76 -2.94
CA LYS A 8 4.81 -9.73 -4.05
C LYS A 8 3.40 -10.27 -4.18
N ARG A 9 2.82 -10.77 -3.08
CA ARG A 9 1.46 -11.32 -3.05
C ARG A 9 0.42 -10.31 -3.54
N HIS A 10 0.49 -9.05 -3.08
CA HIS A 10 -0.42 -8.00 -3.56
C HIS A 10 -0.22 -7.71 -5.05
N THR A 11 1.03 -7.64 -5.51
CA THR A 11 1.33 -7.41 -6.92
C THR A 11 0.78 -8.53 -7.81
N ASP A 12 0.97 -9.80 -7.41
CA ASP A 12 0.43 -10.94 -8.15
C ASP A 12 -1.11 -10.91 -8.18
N ASN A 13 -1.76 -10.59 -7.06
CA ASN A 13 -3.22 -10.44 -7.01
C ASN A 13 -3.71 -9.32 -7.95
N LEU A 14 -3.04 -8.17 -7.98
CA LEU A 14 -3.40 -7.06 -8.86
C LEU A 14 -3.23 -7.42 -10.34
N LEU A 15 -2.16 -8.13 -10.69
CA LEU A 15 -1.94 -8.63 -12.06
C LEU A 15 -3.06 -9.57 -12.50
N ASN A 16 -3.60 -10.38 -11.59
CA ASN A 16 -4.72 -11.29 -11.87
C ASN A 16 -6.06 -10.56 -12.07
N ILE A 17 -6.24 -9.39 -11.46
CA ILE A 17 -7.45 -8.57 -11.67
C ILE A 17 -7.48 -8.02 -13.10
N GLY A 18 -6.31 -7.74 -13.68
CA GLY A 18 -6.17 -7.19 -15.04
C GLY A 18 -6.62 -5.73 -15.17
N LYS A 19 -6.30 -5.11 -16.32
CA LYS A 19 -6.67 -3.73 -16.69
C LYS A 19 -6.24 -2.66 -15.67
N LEU A 20 -5.13 -2.89 -14.94
CA LEU A 20 -4.55 -1.95 -13.99
C LEU A 20 -3.16 -1.53 -14.46
N GLU A 21 -2.85 -0.24 -14.36
CA GLU A 21 -1.48 0.24 -14.42
C GLU A 21 -0.84 0.04 -13.05
N ILE A 22 0.16 -0.83 -12.99
CA ILE A 22 0.81 -1.19 -11.73
C ILE A 22 2.19 -0.57 -11.66
N ILE A 23 2.44 0.16 -10.57
CA ILE A 23 3.72 0.77 -10.26
C ILE A 23 4.24 0.14 -8.97
N VAL A 24 5.45 -0.37 -9.00
CA VAL A 24 6.11 -0.92 -7.82
C VAL A 24 7.30 -0.05 -7.45
N TYR A 25 7.27 0.54 -6.26
CA TYR A 25 8.44 1.15 -5.65
C TYR A 25 9.19 0.08 -4.85
N SER A 26 10.41 -0.20 -5.26
CA SER A 26 11.27 -1.14 -4.57
C SER A 26 12.73 -0.98 -4.95
N LYS A 27 13.63 -1.15 -3.98
CA LYS A 27 15.07 -1.29 -4.21
C LYS A 27 15.49 -2.76 -4.41
N ASN A 28 14.55 -3.70 -4.27
CA ASN A 28 14.81 -5.13 -4.45
C ASN A 28 14.96 -5.46 -5.94
N LYS A 29 16.12 -5.99 -6.33
CA LYS A 29 16.40 -6.39 -7.73
C LYS A 29 15.39 -7.39 -8.30
N GLU A 30 14.77 -8.23 -7.47
CA GLU A 30 13.74 -9.16 -7.93
C GLU A 30 12.51 -8.46 -8.53
N SER A 31 12.22 -7.21 -8.12
CA SER A 31 11.10 -6.45 -8.67
C SER A 31 11.26 -6.17 -10.17
N PHE A 32 12.47 -6.12 -10.70
CA PHE A 32 12.71 -5.88 -12.13
C PHE A 32 12.18 -6.99 -13.04
N LYS A 33 11.97 -8.21 -12.51
CA LYS A 33 11.32 -9.29 -13.27
C LYS A 33 9.88 -8.95 -13.67
N LEU A 34 9.25 -8.02 -12.95
CA LEU A 34 7.87 -7.59 -13.22
C LEU A 34 7.73 -6.70 -14.46
N VAL A 35 8.82 -6.09 -14.95
CA VAL A 35 8.80 -5.27 -16.17
C VAL A 35 8.29 -6.09 -17.35
N LYS A 36 8.66 -7.37 -17.44
CA LYS A 36 8.15 -8.30 -18.48
C LYS A 36 6.63 -8.55 -18.39
N LYS A 37 6.01 -8.23 -17.25
CA LYS A 37 4.56 -8.32 -17.02
C LYS A 37 3.85 -6.96 -17.17
N GLY A 38 4.53 -5.94 -17.70
CA GLY A 38 3.96 -4.59 -17.88
C GLY A 38 3.93 -3.74 -16.63
N VAL A 39 4.63 -4.12 -15.55
CA VAL A 39 4.70 -3.35 -14.30
C VAL A 39 5.82 -2.31 -14.39
N LYS A 40 5.51 -1.06 -14.05
CA LYS A 40 6.50 0.01 -13.94
C LYS A 40 7.25 -0.09 -12.61
N ILE A 41 8.57 -0.06 -12.65
CA ILE A 41 9.41 -0.12 -11.45
C ILE A 41 10.02 1.25 -11.18
N CYS A 42 9.82 1.76 -9.98
CA CYS A 42 10.49 2.94 -9.45
C CYS A 42 11.48 2.53 -8.35
N THR A 43 12.72 2.97 -8.44
CA THR A 43 13.76 2.77 -7.42
C THR A 43 13.90 3.96 -6.47
N SER A 44 13.35 5.11 -6.85
CA SER A 44 13.21 6.32 -6.03
C SER A 44 11.77 6.49 -5.58
N PHE A 45 11.58 6.88 -4.32
CA PHE A 45 10.25 7.15 -3.78
C PHE A 45 9.65 8.42 -4.39
N GLU A 46 10.49 9.40 -4.66
CA GLU A 46 10.12 10.65 -5.30
C GLU A 46 9.56 10.41 -6.71
N ASP A 47 10.17 9.51 -7.47
CA ASP A 47 9.66 9.16 -8.81
C ASP A 47 8.33 8.41 -8.71
N ALA A 48 8.19 7.50 -7.74
CA ALA A 48 6.91 6.84 -7.50
C ALA A 48 5.79 7.83 -7.10
N LEU A 49 6.10 8.92 -6.39
CA LEU A 49 5.14 9.98 -6.06
C LEU A 49 4.74 10.80 -7.28
N LYS A 50 5.66 11.04 -8.24
CA LYS A 50 5.36 11.78 -9.48
C LYS A 50 4.34 11.06 -10.36
N GLU A 51 4.25 9.74 -10.27
CA GLU A 51 3.27 8.94 -11.00
C GLU A 51 1.82 9.17 -10.51
N LYS A 52 1.62 9.80 -9.35
CA LYS A 52 0.31 10.13 -8.76
C LYS A 52 -0.69 8.97 -8.79
N PRO A 53 -0.36 7.80 -8.22
CA PRO A 53 -1.24 6.65 -8.26
C PRO A 53 -2.58 6.95 -7.57
N ASP A 54 -3.69 6.49 -8.15
CA ASP A 54 -5.01 6.61 -7.54
C ASP A 54 -5.10 5.86 -6.21
N ILE A 55 -4.49 4.68 -6.15
CA ILE A 55 -4.47 3.81 -4.96
C ILE A 55 -3.04 3.39 -4.65
N SER A 56 -2.67 3.46 -3.39
CA SER A 56 -1.37 3.01 -2.91
C SER A 56 -1.50 1.89 -1.89
N ILE A 57 -0.83 0.76 -2.16
CA ILE A 57 -0.70 -0.36 -1.21
C ILE A 57 0.65 -0.23 -0.52
N ILE A 58 0.64 -0.08 0.81
CA ILE A 58 1.82 0.14 1.65
C ILE A 58 2.19 -1.17 2.34
N CYS A 59 3.33 -1.75 1.94
CA CYS A 59 3.82 -3.05 2.37
C CYS A 59 5.31 -3.00 2.76
N ASN A 60 5.84 -1.82 3.03
CA ASN A 60 7.19 -1.65 3.58
C ASN A 60 7.23 -2.00 5.07
N GLU A 61 8.33 -1.75 5.74
CA GLU A 61 8.47 -2.00 7.17
C GLU A 61 7.50 -1.13 7.97
N THR A 62 6.89 -1.71 9.01
CA THR A 62 5.85 -1.07 9.82
C THR A 62 6.24 0.31 10.36
N SER A 63 7.53 0.51 10.67
CA SER A 63 8.06 1.79 11.16
C SER A 63 7.89 2.94 10.15
N PHE A 64 7.78 2.64 8.86
CA PHE A 64 7.62 3.62 7.80
C PHE A 64 6.18 3.76 7.29
N HIS A 65 5.24 2.94 7.74
CA HIS A 65 3.86 2.94 7.22
C HIS A 65 3.22 4.33 7.28
N VAL A 66 3.22 4.97 8.44
CA VAL A 66 2.53 6.25 8.65
C VAL A 66 3.16 7.38 7.84
N ASP A 67 4.49 7.47 7.82
CA ASP A 67 5.18 8.52 7.07
C ASP A 67 5.02 8.33 5.55
N THR A 68 5.07 7.08 5.07
CA THR A 68 4.75 6.74 3.68
C THR A 68 3.32 7.12 3.34
N ALA A 69 2.36 6.75 4.19
CA ALA A 69 0.94 7.05 4.02
C ALA A 69 0.68 8.57 3.95
N ILE A 70 1.33 9.36 4.80
CA ILE A 70 1.22 10.83 4.79
C ILE A 70 1.67 11.40 3.44
N LYS A 71 2.79 10.94 2.90
CA LYS A 71 3.31 11.43 1.61
C LYS A 71 2.35 11.08 0.46
N LEU A 72 1.83 9.86 0.43
CA LEU A 72 0.87 9.40 -0.56
C LEU A 72 -0.50 10.09 -0.43
N ALA A 73 -0.99 10.28 0.79
CA ALA A 73 -2.22 11.05 1.04
C ALA A 73 -2.11 12.51 0.56
N LYS A 74 -0.92 13.12 0.65
CA LYS A 74 -0.70 14.49 0.15
C LYS A 74 -0.90 14.62 -1.36
N ILE A 75 -0.62 13.59 -2.13
CA ILE A 75 -0.83 13.54 -3.58
C ILE A 75 -2.21 12.97 -3.97
N ASN A 76 -3.15 12.87 -3.03
CA ASN A 76 -4.52 12.39 -3.20
C ASN A 76 -4.67 10.88 -3.49
N SER A 77 -3.67 10.07 -3.21
CA SER A 77 -3.78 8.62 -3.34
C SER A 77 -4.64 8.02 -2.23
N HIS A 78 -5.57 7.14 -2.57
CA HIS A 78 -6.27 6.27 -1.63
C HIS A 78 -5.29 5.26 -1.03
N LEU A 79 -5.53 4.80 0.20
CA LEU A 79 -4.54 4.06 0.96
C LEU A 79 -5.03 2.68 1.39
N PHE A 80 -4.30 1.65 1.02
CA PHE A 80 -4.33 0.35 1.69
C PHE A 80 -3.02 0.19 2.45
N ILE A 81 -3.09 0.04 3.78
CA ILE A 81 -1.91 -0.04 4.65
C ILE A 81 -1.88 -1.43 5.28
N GLU A 82 -0.79 -2.17 5.11
CA GLU A 82 -0.62 -3.46 5.75
C GLU A 82 -0.63 -3.35 7.28
N LYS A 83 -1.08 -4.43 7.91
CA LYS A 83 -1.10 -4.53 9.37
C LYS A 83 0.34 -4.75 9.92
N PRO A 84 0.65 -4.25 11.11
CA PRO A 84 -0.13 -3.26 11.86
C PRO A 84 -0.03 -1.87 11.22
N LEU A 85 -1.04 -1.03 11.46
CA LEU A 85 -1.05 0.34 10.90
C LEU A 85 0.20 1.13 11.25
N SER A 86 0.68 0.98 12.48
CA SER A 86 1.87 1.65 13.01
C SER A 86 2.45 0.88 14.19
N HIS A 87 3.70 1.16 14.51
CA HIS A 87 4.38 0.73 15.73
C HIS A 87 4.31 1.78 16.86
N SER A 88 3.80 2.99 16.54
CA SER A 88 3.70 4.11 17.49
C SER A 88 2.51 5.01 17.17
N LEU A 89 2.16 5.92 18.09
CA LEU A 89 1.09 6.91 17.88
C LEU A 89 1.58 8.17 17.13
N VAL A 90 2.87 8.28 16.89
CA VAL A 90 3.48 9.45 16.21
C VAL A 90 2.89 9.62 14.81
N ASN A 91 2.55 10.85 14.47
CA ASN A 91 1.99 11.24 13.17
C ASN A 91 0.62 10.63 12.80
N LEU A 92 0.00 9.76 13.61
CA LEU A 92 -1.33 9.19 13.30
C LEU A 92 -2.40 10.27 13.19
N THR A 93 -2.43 11.22 14.14
CA THR A 93 -3.37 12.36 14.09
C THR A 93 -3.17 13.21 12.84
N LYS A 94 -1.92 13.40 12.42
CA LYS A 94 -1.59 14.14 11.17
C LYS A 94 -2.12 13.39 9.94
N LEU A 95 -1.90 12.08 9.86
CA LEU A 95 -2.44 11.25 8.78
C LEU A 95 -3.96 11.34 8.74
N LEU A 96 -4.64 11.17 9.89
CA LEU A 96 -6.09 11.22 10.00
C LEU A 96 -6.66 12.57 9.52
N LYS A 97 -6.03 13.69 9.91
CA LYS A 97 -6.45 15.03 9.45
C LYS A 97 -6.36 15.17 7.92
N ILE A 98 -5.27 14.66 7.30
CA ILE A 98 -5.10 14.73 5.85
C ILE A 98 -6.16 13.88 5.15
N VAL A 99 -6.33 12.62 5.58
CA VAL A 99 -7.29 11.67 5.01
C VAL A 99 -8.71 12.23 5.07
N LYS A 100 -9.14 12.74 6.23
CA LYS A 100 -10.47 13.33 6.40
C LYS A 100 -10.67 14.58 5.51
N ARG A 101 -9.71 15.50 5.52
CA ARG A 101 -9.79 16.74 4.72
C ARG A 101 -9.89 16.46 3.23
N LYS A 102 -9.15 15.47 2.74
CA LYS A 102 -9.10 15.10 1.32
C LYS A 102 -10.14 14.03 0.93
N LYS A 103 -10.94 13.54 1.90
CA LYS A 103 -11.96 12.49 1.69
C LYS A 103 -11.38 11.22 1.07
N LEU A 104 -10.17 10.83 1.49
CA LEU A 104 -9.51 9.65 0.95
C LEU A 104 -10.10 8.38 1.55
N ILE A 105 -10.28 7.36 0.72
CA ILE A 105 -10.61 6.01 1.18
C ILE A 105 -9.34 5.39 1.77
N THR A 106 -9.45 4.87 2.99
CA THR A 106 -8.33 4.22 3.68
C THR A 106 -8.76 2.89 4.27
N MET A 107 -7.90 1.90 4.15
CA MET A 107 -8.13 0.56 4.69
C MET A 107 -6.84 0.02 5.32
N VAL A 108 -6.99 -0.66 6.47
CA VAL A 108 -5.90 -1.43 7.07
C VAL A 108 -6.08 -2.91 6.73
N GLY A 109 -4.99 -3.57 6.33
CA GLY A 109 -4.96 -4.95 5.84
C GLY A 109 -5.24 -6.02 6.89
N CYS A 110 -6.37 -5.92 7.60
CA CYS A 110 -6.82 -6.89 8.59
C CYS A 110 -7.52 -8.07 7.90
N ASN A 111 -6.76 -8.90 7.20
CA ASN A 111 -7.27 -10.01 6.37
C ASN A 111 -8.10 -11.04 7.16
N MET A 112 -7.78 -11.27 8.45
CA MET A 112 -8.51 -12.23 9.29
C MET A 112 -10.00 -11.90 9.46
N ARG A 113 -10.41 -10.64 9.27
CA ARG A 113 -11.84 -10.27 9.30
C ARG A 113 -12.68 -10.97 8.23
N PHE A 114 -12.04 -11.49 7.18
CA PHE A 114 -12.69 -12.20 6.07
C PHE A 114 -12.58 -13.72 6.20
N HIS A 115 -11.86 -14.22 7.22
CA HIS A 115 -11.66 -15.65 7.44
C HIS A 115 -12.95 -16.30 7.95
N ASP A 116 -13.37 -17.40 7.33
CA ASP A 116 -14.67 -18.02 7.62
C ASP A 116 -14.78 -18.54 9.06
N GLY A 117 -13.70 -19.06 9.64
CA GLY A 117 -13.65 -19.43 11.05
C GLY A 117 -13.92 -18.24 11.99
N ILE A 118 -13.37 -17.06 11.69
CA ILE A 118 -13.62 -15.83 12.49
C ILE A 118 -15.08 -15.36 12.31
N LYS A 119 -15.63 -15.45 11.10
CA LYS A 119 -17.04 -15.13 10.86
C LYS A 119 -17.97 -16.07 11.62
N SER A 120 -17.63 -17.35 11.73
CA SER A 120 -18.43 -18.35 12.46
C SER A 120 -18.46 -18.11 13.97
N ILE A 121 -17.38 -17.59 14.56
CA ILE A 121 -17.31 -17.25 15.99
C ILE A 121 -18.12 -15.99 16.33
N LYS A 122 -18.37 -15.12 15.34
CA LYS A 122 -19.14 -13.87 15.53
C LYS A 122 -20.67 -14.06 15.49
N LYS A 123 -21.15 -15.25 15.18
CA LYS A 123 -22.57 -15.60 15.26
C LYS A 123 -22.92 -16.05 16.67
#